data_00dcdafdf2b661b43ce8a2471943f2a7
#
_entry.id   00dcdafdf2b661b43ce8a2471943f2a7
#
_cell.length_a   1.000
_cell.length_b   1.000
_cell.length_c   1.000
_cell.angle_alpha   90.00
_cell.angle_beta   90.00
_cell.angle_gamma   90.00
#
_symmetry.space_group_name_H-M   'P 1'
#
loop_
_entity.id
_entity.type
_entity.pdbx_description
1 polymer ?
#
loop_
_entity_poly.entity_id
_entity_poly.type
_entity_poly.pdbx_seq_one_letter_code
_entity_poly.pdbx_strand_id
1 'polypeptide(L)'
;MTIEFKVKRLAEDGKIIKANVVQRIESVQGYLDYLVVKDSNYFCPLETSALQKSAIINTTMGSGLLIWQTPYARAQYYGEGFDHSKQRNPNACAKWFEAAKARWHSKWVRFVNEMLKNS
;
A
#
# COMPACT_ATOMS: atom_id res chain seq x y z
N MET A 1 8.96 -7.98 -4.65
CA MET A 1 7.50 -8.10 -4.89
C MET A 1 6.92 -6.72 -5.08
N THR A 2 6.19 -6.51 -6.13
CA THR A 2 5.66 -5.20 -6.49
C THR A 2 4.14 -5.27 -6.59
N ILE A 3 3.46 -4.33 -5.95
CA ILE A 3 2.00 -4.21 -6.01
C ILE A 3 1.67 -2.85 -6.60
N GLU A 4 0.80 -2.84 -7.61
CA GLU A 4 0.34 -1.61 -8.24
C GLU A 4 -0.98 -1.16 -7.62
N PHE A 5 -1.03 0.11 -7.19
CA PHE A 5 -2.27 0.71 -6.69
C PHE A 5 -2.26 2.19 -7.04
N LYS A 6 -2.97 2.56 -8.12
CA LYS A 6 -2.87 3.89 -8.71
C LYS A 6 -4.16 4.69 -8.60
N VAL A 7 -4.01 5.97 -8.30
CA VAL A 7 -5.11 6.94 -8.30
C VAL A 7 -5.81 6.96 -9.66
N LYS A 8 -5.04 6.85 -10.75
CA LYS A 8 -5.59 6.83 -12.11
C LYS A 8 -6.60 5.69 -12.28
N ARG A 9 -6.31 4.51 -11.74
CA ARG A 9 -7.22 3.37 -11.82
C ARG A 9 -8.50 3.63 -11.02
N LEU A 10 -8.38 4.25 -9.84
CA LEU A 10 -9.56 4.62 -9.05
C LEU A 10 -10.43 5.59 -9.82
N ALA A 11 -9.83 6.53 -10.57
CA ALA A 11 -10.57 7.47 -11.40
C ALA A 11 -11.30 6.74 -12.53
N GLU A 12 -10.63 5.81 -13.20
CA GLU A 12 -11.23 4.99 -14.28
C GLU A 12 -12.41 4.18 -13.76
N ASP A 13 -12.34 3.71 -12.50
CA ASP A 13 -13.40 2.90 -11.88
C ASP A 13 -14.53 3.76 -11.29
N GLY A 14 -14.49 5.08 -11.49
CA GLY A 14 -15.51 5.99 -10.98
C GLY A 14 -15.45 6.23 -9.47
N LYS A 15 -14.35 5.86 -8.82
CA LYS A 15 -14.17 6.04 -7.38
C LYS A 15 -13.74 7.45 -7.01
N ILE A 16 -13.18 8.20 -7.96
CA ILE A 16 -12.65 9.53 -7.76
C ILE A 16 -13.55 10.54 -8.45
N ILE A 17 -14.04 11.52 -7.70
CA ILE A 17 -15.06 12.48 -8.17
C ILE A 17 -14.46 13.56 -9.06
N LYS A 18 -13.23 14.01 -8.76
CA LYS A 18 -12.57 15.10 -9.50
C LYS A 18 -11.17 14.68 -9.95
N ALA A 19 -11.09 13.89 -11.00
CA ALA A 19 -9.83 13.38 -11.50
C ALA A 19 -9.44 13.98 -12.86
N ASN A 20 -9.84 15.21 -13.13
CA ASN A 20 -9.62 15.85 -14.43
C ASN A 20 -8.33 16.69 -14.49
N VAL A 21 -7.53 16.71 -13.43
CA VAL A 21 -6.26 17.46 -13.40
C VAL A 21 -5.12 16.49 -13.16
N VAL A 22 -4.39 16.17 -14.24
CA VAL A 22 -3.33 15.14 -14.23
C VAL A 22 -2.24 15.42 -13.19
N GLN A 23 -1.79 16.67 -13.08
CA GLN A 23 -0.74 17.02 -12.12
C GLN A 23 -1.15 16.78 -10.67
N ARG A 24 -2.42 17.00 -10.36
CA ARG A 24 -2.93 16.72 -9.02
C ARG A 24 -2.95 15.23 -8.73
N ILE A 25 -3.31 14.43 -9.75
CA ILE A 25 -3.31 12.98 -9.62
C ILE A 25 -1.91 12.48 -9.29
N GLU A 26 -0.88 12.99 -9.99
CA GLU A 26 0.51 12.60 -9.74
C GLU A 26 0.96 12.98 -8.33
N SER A 27 0.62 14.18 -7.88
CA SER A 27 0.95 14.65 -6.54
C SER A 27 0.27 13.81 -5.47
N VAL A 28 -1.01 13.53 -5.65
CA VAL A 28 -1.78 12.75 -4.70
C VAL A 28 -1.30 11.30 -4.66
N GLN A 29 -0.82 10.77 -5.80
CA GLN A 29 -0.28 9.41 -5.84
C GLN A 29 0.86 9.21 -4.84
N GLY A 30 1.73 10.19 -4.69
CA GLY A 30 2.83 10.11 -3.73
C GLY A 30 2.34 9.97 -2.29
N TYR A 31 1.36 10.76 -1.92
CA TYR A 31 0.78 10.68 -0.58
C TYR A 31 0.03 9.37 -0.38
N LEU A 32 -0.67 8.90 -1.42
CA LEU A 32 -1.38 7.62 -1.34
C LEU A 32 -0.40 6.46 -1.18
N ASP A 33 0.70 6.46 -1.93
CA ASP A 33 1.72 5.41 -1.81
C ASP A 33 2.22 5.29 -0.37
N TYR A 34 2.52 6.43 0.25
CA TYR A 34 2.97 6.45 1.63
C TYR A 34 1.91 5.86 2.58
N LEU A 35 0.67 6.28 2.42
CA LEU A 35 -0.43 5.82 3.25
C LEU A 35 -0.66 4.33 3.11
N VAL A 36 -0.65 3.83 1.87
CA VAL A 36 -0.89 2.40 1.61
C VAL A 36 0.25 1.54 2.15
N VAL A 37 1.50 1.98 1.99
CA VAL A 37 2.64 1.25 2.58
C VAL A 37 2.51 1.20 4.09
N LYS A 38 2.20 2.32 4.72
CA LYS A 38 2.03 2.39 6.16
C LYS A 38 0.94 1.44 6.65
N ASP A 39 -0.22 1.49 6.00
CA ASP A 39 -1.35 0.65 6.39
C ASP A 39 -1.09 -0.82 6.11
N SER A 40 -0.44 -1.13 4.97
CA SER A 40 -0.09 -2.51 4.63
C SER A 40 0.92 -3.10 5.62
N ASN A 41 1.88 -2.28 6.07
CA ASN A 41 2.87 -2.72 7.05
C ASN A 41 2.26 -3.05 8.41
N TYR A 42 1.05 -2.58 8.68
CA TYR A 42 0.31 -3.01 9.89
C TYR A 42 0.13 -4.53 9.92
N PHE A 43 -0.04 -5.14 8.75
CA PHE A 43 -0.21 -6.58 8.59
C PHE A 43 1.05 -7.30 8.10
N CYS A 44 2.13 -6.58 7.87
CA CYS A 44 3.36 -7.16 7.34
C CYS A 44 4.18 -7.79 8.46
N PRO A 45 4.75 -8.99 8.24
CA PRO A 45 5.60 -9.62 9.25
C PRO A 45 6.77 -8.74 9.69
N LEU A 46 7.11 -8.79 10.98
CA LEU A 46 8.14 -7.96 11.58
C LEU A 46 9.18 -8.83 12.29
N GLU A 47 9.75 -9.79 11.58
CA GLU A 47 10.76 -10.66 12.18
C GLU A 47 12.06 -9.90 12.45
N THR A 48 12.58 -9.19 11.44
CA THR A 48 13.79 -8.38 11.55
C THR A 48 13.55 -6.91 11.22
N SER A 49 12.31 -6.54 10.98
CA SER A 49 11.88 -5.27 10.42
C SER A 49 12.37 -4.98 8.99
N ALA A 50 13.25 -5.81 8.46
CA ALA A 50 13.81 -5.60 7.12
C ALA A 50 12.72 -5.61 6.03
N LEU A 51 11.74 -6.51 6.16
CA LEU A 51 10.66 -6.62 5.18
C LEU A 51 9.81 -5.35 5.14
N GLN A 52 9.39 -4.84 6.28
CA GLN A 52 8.61 -3.60 6.35
C GLN A 52 9.42 -2.41 5.85
N LYS A 53 10.69 -2.30 6.27
CA LYS A 53 11.57 -1.22 5.84
C LYS A 53 11.85 -1.25 4.35
N SER A 54 11.87 -2.44 3.74
CA SER A 54 12.14 -2.57 2.31
C SER A 54 11.10 -1.82 1.47
N ALA A 55 9.85 -1.80 1.89
CA ALA A 55 8.80 -1.05 1.18
C ALA A 55 9.05 0.46 1.24
N ILE A 56 9.53 0.96 2.37
CA ILE A 56 9.82 2.37 2.54
C ILE A 56 11.00 2.79 1.67
N ILE A 57 12.03 1.95 1.64
CA ILE A 57 13.27 2.24 0.89
C ILE A 57 13.07 2.08 -0.61
N ASN A 58 12.36 1.05 -1.04
CA ASN A 58 12.28 0.67 -2.46
C ASN A 58 11.09 1.25 -3.21
N THR A 59 10.08 1.75 -2.51
CA THR A 59 8.94 2.38 -3.16
C THR A 59 9.29 3.83 -3.52
N THR A 60 9.19 4.15 -4.81
CA THR A 60 9.30 5.53 -5.26
C THR A 60 7.93 6.19 -5.10
N MET A 61 7.83 7.14 -4.19
CA MET A 61 6.56 7.83 -3.93
C MET A 61 6.12 8.60 -5.18
N GLY A 62 4.89 8.36 -5.58
CA GLY A 62 4.33 8.90 -6.82
C GLY A 62 4.25 7.89 -7.95
N SER A 63 4.92 6.75 -7.81
CA SER A 63 4.94 5.71 -8.85
C SER A 63 3.67 4.86 -8.90
N GLY A 64 2.97 4.75 -7.77
CA GLY A 64 1.85 3.81 -7.63
C GLY A 64 2.29 2.36 -7.53
N LEU A 65 3.59 2.13 -7.41
CA LEU A 65 4.18 0.78 -7.31
C LEU A 65 4.78 0.61 -5.93
N LEU A 66 4.18 -0.27 -5.14
CA LEU A 66 4.60 -0.54 -3.76
C LEU A 66 5.51 -1.76 -3.78
N ILE A 67 6.74 -1.62 -3.31
CA ILE A 67 7.77 -2.64 -3.48
C ILE A 67 8.31 -3.13 -2.15
N TRP A 68 7.97 -4.37 -1.79
CA TRP A 68 8.60 -5.11 -0.69
C TRP A 68 9.68 -6.01 -1.30
N GLN A 69 10.93 -5.75 -0.98
CA GLN A 69 12.04 -6.40 -1.67
C GLN A 69 13.08 -6.92 -0.68
N THR A 70 12.83 -8.12 -0.19
CA THR A 70 13.79 -8.93 0.53
C THR A 70 13.80 -10.31 -0.12
N PRO A 71 14.82 -11.16 0.14
CA PRO A 71 14.87 -12.50 -0.47
C PRO A 71 13.60 -13.33 -0.28
N TYR A 72 12.90 -13.12 0.84
CA TYR A 72 11.72 -13.92 1.19
C TYR A 72 10.41 -13.16 1.08
N ALA A 73 10.42 -11.92 0.56
CA ALA A 73 9.21 -11.09 0.52
C ALA A 73 8.07 -11.79 -0.21
N ARG A 74 8.32 -12.32 -1.40
CA ARG A 74 7.29 -12.98 -2.20
C ARG A 74 6.76 -14.25 -1.52
N ALA A 75 7.65 -15.06 -0.98
CA ALA A 75 7.27 -16.29 -0.29
C ALA A 75 6.42 -15.98 0.96
N GLN A 76 6.82 -14.98 1.73
CA GLN A 76 6.05 -14.55 2.90
C GLN A 76 4.67 -14.00 2.50
N TYR A 77 4.62 -13.26 1.40
CA TYR A 77 3.36 -12.64 0.95
C TYR A 77 2.33 -13.71 0.56
N TYR A 78 2.77 -14.73 -0.18
CA TYR A 78 1.86 -15.76 -0.68
C TYR A 78 1.81 -17.00 0.20
N GLY A 79 2.68 -17.11 1.21
CA GLY A 79 2.78 -18.30 2.04
C GLY A 79 1.82 -18.29 3.21
N GLU A 80 0.58 -18.67 3.00
CA GLU A 80 -0.44 -18.66 4.04
C GLU A 80 -0.14 -19.62 5.21
N GLY A 81 0.62 -20.69 4.95
CA GLY A 81 1.02 -21.65 5.97
C GLY A 81 2.30 -21.29 6.70
N PHE A 82 2.93 -20.17 6.37
CA PHE A 82 4.17 -19.75 7.00
C PHE A 82 3.92 -19.11 8.36
N ASP A 83 4.92 -19.20 9.24
CA ASP A 83 4.96 -18.40 10.45
C ASP A 83 5.28 -16.96 10.06
N HIS A 84 4.36 -16.06 10.33
CA HIS A 84 4.50 -14.64 10.00
C HIS A 84 4.96 -13.81 11.19
N SER A 85 5.65 -14.44 12.16
CA SER A 85 6.22 -13.74 13.31
C SER A 85 5.19 -12.95 14.12
N LYS A 86 4.06 -13.57 14.41
CA LYS A 86 2.96 -12.93 15.13
C LYS A 86 3.34 -12.51 16.53
N GLN A 87 4.39 -13.06 17.09
CA GLN A 87 4.89 -12.65 18.40
C GLN A 87 5.39 -11.22 18.39
N ARG A 88 5.99 -10.78 17.26
CA ARG A 88 6.50 -9.41 17.09
C ARG A 88 5.44 -8.48 16.50
N ASN A 89 4.60 -9.01 15.63
CA ASN A 89 3.47 -8.27 15.07
C ASN A 89 2.24 -9.17 15.12
N PRO A 90 1.38 -9.03 16.15
CA PRO A 90 0.20 -9.88 16.30
C PRO A 90 -0.75 -9.84 15.11
N ASN A 91 -0.67 -8.79 14.29
CA ASN A 91 -1.53 -8.62 13.13
C ASN A 91 -0.92 -9.19 11.84
N ALA A 92 0.29 -9.73 11.89
CA ALA A 92 1.00 -10.22 10.71
C ALA A 92 0.23 -11.35 10.03
N CYS A 93 0.19 -11.30 8.69
CA CYS A 93 -0.46 -12.32 7.88
C CYS A 93 0.13 -12.32 6.48
N ALA A 94 -0.22 -13.37 5.70
CA ALA A 94 0.05 -13.37 4.27
C ALA A 94 -0.80 -12.31 3.59
N LYS A 95 -0.38 -11.90 2.40
CA LYS A 95 -1.12 -10.93 1.57
C LYS A 95 -1.49 -9.66 2.35
N TRP A 96 -0.50 -9.08 3.01
CA TRP A 96 -0.72 -7.93 3.89
C TRP A 96 -1.30 -6.71 3.18
N PHE A 97 -1.00 -6.49 1.88
CA PHE A 97 -1.66 -5.42 1.13
C PHE A 97 -3.15 -5.72 0.96
N GLU A 98 -3.51 -6.95 0.60
CA GLU A 98 -4.91 -7.33 0.44
C GLU A 98 -5.67 -7.21 1.76
N ALA A 99 -5.02 -7.58 2.88
CA ALA A 99 -5.60 -7.43 4.20
C ALA A 99 -5.86 -5.96 4.54
N ALA A 100 -4.89 -5.09 4.24
CA ALA A 100 -5.03 -3.66 4.45
C ALA A 100 -6.10 -3.07 3.56
N LYS A 101 -6.14 -3.48 2.29
CA LYS A 101 -7.15 -3.03 1.34
C LYS A 101 -8.56 -3.43 1.78
N ALA A 102 -8.73 -4.66 2.26
CA ALA A 102 -10.02 -5.12 2.76
C ALA A 102 -10.52 -4.26 3.91
N ARG A 103 -9.59 -3.81 4.77
CA ARG A 103 -9.94 -3.02 5.94
C ARG A 103 -10.07 -1.53 5.66
N TRP A 104 -9.19 -0.96 4.82
CA TRP A 104 -9.04 0.48 4.69
C TRP A 104 -9.25 1.04 3.28
N HIS A 105 -9.75 0.25 2.33
CA HIS A 105 -9.96 0.73 0.96
C HIS A 105 -10.81 2.01 0.92
N SER A 106 -11.90 2.03 1.68
CA SER A 106 -12.78 3.19 1.75
C SER A 106 -12.07 4.41 2.33
N LYS A 107 -11.22 4.20 3.33
CA LYS A 107 -10.38 5.27 3.90
C LYS A 107 -9.43 5.83 2.85
N TRP A 108 -8.79 4.96 2.07
CA TRP A 108 -7.87 5.40 1.02
C TRP A 108 -8.58 6.20 -0.07
N VAL A 109 -9.73 5.73 -0.52
CA VAL A 109 -10.54 6.45 -1.53
C VAL A 109 -10.96 7.82 -1.00
N ARG A 110 -11.42 7.87 0.24
CA ARG A 110 -11.81 9.14 0.88
C ARG A 110 -10.63 10.09 0.99
N PHE A 111 -9.45 9.58 1.37
CA PHE A 111 -8.24 10.38 1.44
C PHE A 111 -7.90 11.01 0.09
N VAL A 112 -7.95 10.23 -0.98
CA VAL A 112 -7.67 10.73 -2.33
C VAL A 112 -8.67 11.81 -2.73
N ASN A 113 -9.96 11.57 -2.50
CA ASN A 113 -11.01 12.54 -2.83
C ASN A 113 -10.83 13.84 -2.05
N GLU A 114 -10.48 13.77 -0.76
CA GLU A 114 -10.24 14.96 0.04
C GLU A 114 -9.03 15.74 -0.46
N MET A 115 -7.95 15.05 -0.81
CA MET A 115 -6.76 15.68 -1.34
C MET A 115 -7.03 16.40 -2.66
N LEU A 116 -7.78 15.76 -3.58
CA LEU A 116 -8.13 16.35 -4.86
C LEU A 116 -9.09 17.54 -4.70
N LYS A 117 -10.00 17.44 -3.74
CA LYS A 117 -11.00 18.49 -3.47
C LYS A 117 -10.33 19.76 -2.94
N ASN A 118 -9.29 19.60 -2.10
CA ASN A 118 -8.67 20.71 -1.41
C ASN A 118 -7.46 21.30 -2.14
N SER A 119 -7.16 20.83 -3.33
CA SER A 119 -6.01 21.34 -4.09
C SER A 119 -6.38 22.39 -5.14
#